data_9d23dbe825450a75e92f76373807a679
#
_entry.id   9d23dbe825450a75e92f76373807a679
#
_cell.length_a   1.000
_cell.length_b   1.000
_cell.length_c   1.000
_cell.angle_alpha   90.00
_cell.angle_beta   90.00
_cell.angle_gamma   90.00
#
_symmetry.space_group_name_H-M   'P 1'
#
loop_
_entity.id
_entity.type
_entity.pdbx_description
1 polymer ?
#
loop_
_entity_poly.entity_id
_entity_poly.type
_entity_poly.pdbx_seq_one_letter_code
_entity_poly.pdbx_strand_id
1 'polypeptide(L)'
;MKTTQQRLTCSLGVPCVLALAMTTPQVQAAEFSGYVRSGIGGADTGGTQQCFQLPGAQSKYRLGNECEQYAELDLRQDLLRLDDGSVISVEGMAQLYNQYGHTPKFTGDYGFARMNQMYAEWSNMPALNGGSLWAGRRFYKRNDIHISDFYYWNQSATGFGIDEMVIGDLKYSYVFSRKDNYDQEPYINRHDFNVGGFKVNPGGELEVGVSYIDKPDSTDGHSGWAVTAQHKQQDVLGGVNTFALQYGRGPGTGLGYTGDPTLDNSSSSWRLVEFFDFQVTPRLGGQVQLVYQKDKRPDGADQNWLSVGGRTSYAFTEQFKLVGELGRDQVEAPGGTRKLTKFTIAPTWSPAGPGFW
;
A
#
# COMPACT_ATOMS: atom_id res chain seq x y z
N MET A 1 -13.09 0.47 71.50
CA MET A 1 -12.98 -1.00 71.56
C MET A 1 -11.60 -1.38 71.14
N LYS A 2 -10.96 -2.31 71.79
CA LYS A 2 -9.53 -2.54 71.93
C LYS A 2 -8.81 -2.92 70.65
N THR A 3 -7.76 -2.16 70.28
CA THR A 3 -6.70 -2.48 69.35
C THR A 3 -5.69 -3.40 70.04
N THR A 4 -5.45 -4.56 69.47
CA THR A 4 -4.40 -5.48 69.92
C THR A 4 -3.20 -5.34 68.99
N GLN A 5 -2.13 -4.71 69.51
CA GLN A 5 -0.83 -4.74 68.88
C GLN A 5 -0.11 -6.04 69.21
N GLN A 6 0.23 -6.84 68.21
CA GLN A 6 1.25 -7.90 68.35
C GLN A 6 2.61 -7.35 68.00
N ARG A 7 3.51 -7.36 68.97
CA ARG A 7 4.94 -7.13 68.74
C ARG A 7 5.58 -8.46 68.29
N LEU A 8 6.15 -8.48 67.13
CA LEU A 8 7.11 -9.53 66.75
C LEU A 8 8.51 -9.06 67.10
N THR A 9 9.16 -9.82 67.97
CA THR A 9 10.57 -9.71 68.33
C THR A 9 11.42 -10.34 67.23
N CYS A 10 12.31 -9.58 66.65
CA CYS A 10 13.29 -10.02 65.64
C CYS A 10 14.53 -10.54 66.36
N SER A 11 14.85 -11.84 66.18
CA SER A 11 16.15 -12.43 66.57
C SER A 11 17.12 -12.32 65.40
N LEU A 12 18.35 -11.91 65.71
CA LEU A 12 19.49 -11.78 64.79
C LEU A 12 19.80 -13.06 64.01
N GLY A 13 19.88 -12.94 62.69
CA GLY A 13 20.40 -14.01 61.85
C GLY A 13 20.37 -13.66 60.36
N VAL A 14 21.52 -13.24 59.82
CA VAL A 14 21.95 -13.20 58.39
C VAL A 14 21.07 -12.41 57.44
N PRO A 15 21.57 -11.32 56.80
CA PRO A 15 20.84 -10.63 55.75
C PRO A 15 20.84 -11.48 54.46
N CYS A 16 19.75 -12.14 54.19
CA CYS A 16 19.46 -12.67 52.87
C CYS A 16 19.07 -11.47 51.99
N VAL A 17 20.04 -10.90 51.29
CA VAL A 17 19.76 -9.91 50.23
C VAL A 17 19.13 -10.67 49.08
N LEU A 18 17.80 -10.72 49.07
CA LEU A 18 17.06 -11.02 47.85
C LEU A 18 17.25 -9.85 46.91
N ALA A 19 18.23 -9.95 46.02
CA ALA A 19 18.30 -9.11 44.82
C ALA A 19 17.07 -9.50 43.97
N LEU A 20 15.95 -8.82 44.14
CA LEU A 20 14.94 -8.76 43.10
C LEU A 20 15.61 -8.08 41.88
N ALA A 21 16.06 -8.89 40.93
CA ALA A 21 16.34 -8.39 39.59
C ALA A 21 15.02 -7.85 39.05
N MET A 22 14.74 -6.58 39.28
CA MET A 22 13.75 -5.85 38.51
C MET A 22 14.30 -5.81 37.08
N THR A 23 13.87 -6.77 36.25
CA THR A 23 13.96 -6.62 34.82
C THR A 23 13.05 -5.43 34.48
N THR A 24 13.64 -4.25 34.41
CA THR A 24 12.94 -3.11 33.81
C THR A 24 12.57 -3.56 32.41
N PRO A 25 11.30 -3.54 32.01
CA PRO A 25 10.95 -3.76 30.62
C PRO A 25 11.76 -2.72 29.83
N GLN A 26 12.62 -3.18 28.94
CA GLN A 26 13.27 -2.27 27.99
C GLN A 26 12.14 -1.74 27.11
N VAL A 27 11.67 -0.55 27.43
CA VAL A 27 10.79 0.20 26.55
C VAL A 27 11.64 0.56 25.34
N GLN A 28 11.48 -0.19 24.26
CA GLN A 28 12.09 0.16 22.98
C GLN A 28 11.50 1.50 22.55
N ALA A 29 12.33 2.41 22.07
CA ALA A 29 11.85 3.68 21.56
C ALA A 29 10.86 3.44 20.41
N ALA A 30 9.79 4.23 20.36
CA ALA A 30 8.87 4.19 19.25
C ALA A 30 9.60 4.54 17.95
N GLU A 31 9.33 3.80 16.91
CA GLU A 31 9.84 4.07 15.55
C GLU A 31 8.91 5.08 14.89
N PHE A 32 9.48 6.22 14.50
CA PHE A 32 8.78 7.23 13.73
C PHE A 32 9.29 7.20 12.28
N SER A 33 8.38 7.10 11.34
CA SER A 33 8.65 7.21 9.91
C SER A 33 7.57 8.04 9.22
N GLY A 34 7.71 8.24 7.91
CA GLY A 34 6.66 8.93 7.18
C GLY A 34 7.11 9.53 5.86
N TYR A 35 6.18 10.23 5.25
CA TYR A 35 6.35 10.91 3.99
C TYR A 35 5.73 12.31 4.08
N VAL A 36 6.46 13.32 3.61
CA VAL A 36 5.94 14.70 3.54
C VAL A 36 6.20 15.27 2.16
N ARG A 37 5.16 15.87 1.60
CA ARG A 37 5.22 16.61 0.34
C ARG A 37 4.57 17.98 0.53
N SER A 38 5.29 19.03 0.13
CA SER A 38 4.76 20.37 0.09
C SER A 38 5.33 21.09 -1.12
N GLY A 39 4.57 21.99 -1.71
CA GLY A 39 4.99 22.73 -2.88
C GLY A 39 4.10 23.91 -3.21
N ILE A 40 4.49 24.63 -4.23
CA ILE A 40 3.74 25.70 -4.88
C ILE A 40 3.82 25.52 -6.39
N GLY A 41 2.80 25.92 -7.10
CA GLY A 41 2.77 25.86 -8.56
C GLY A 41 1.75 26.82 -9.12
N GLY A 42 1.88 27.12 -10.41
CA GLY A 42 0.97 27.96 -11.16
C GLY A 42 0.79 27.45 -12.59
N ALA A 43 -0.28 27.89 -13.24
CA ALA A 43 -0.52 27.66 -14.65
C ALA A 43 -0.05 28.87 -15.47
N ASP A 44 0.42 28.66 -16.70
CA ASP A 44 0.80 29.72 -17.63
C ASP A 44 -0.37 30.64 -18.01
N THR A 45 -1.59 30.12 -17.92
CA THR A 45 -2.86 30.87 -18.09
C THR A 45 -3.22 31.70 -16.86
N GLY A 46 -2.40 31.68 -15.80
CA GLY A 46 -2.66 32.28 -14.49
C GLY A 46 -3.44 31.36 -13.56
N GLY A 47 -3.30 31.62 -12.24
CA GLY A 47 -3.95 30.83 -11.19
C GLY A 47 -3.05 29.74 -10.61
N THR A 48 -3.66 28.85 -9.85
CA THR A 48 -2.97 27.75 -9.16
C THR A 48 -2.58 26.64 -10.14
N GLN A 49 -1.61 25.82 -9.73
CA GLN A 49 -1.23 24.62 -10.45
C GLN A 49 -2.44 23.75 -10.76
N GLN A 50 -2.51 23.26 -11.99
CA GLN A 50 -3.53 22.32 -12.43
C GLN A 50 -2.97 20.91 -12.38
N CYS A 51 -3.72 19.99 -11.76
CA CYS A 51 -3.45 18.56 -11.78
C CYS A 51 -4.55 17.83 -12.52
N PHE A 52 -4.17 16.81 -13.27
CA PHE A 52 -5.10 16.15 -14.19
C PHE A 52 -4.83 14.66 -14.32
N GLN A 53 -5.90 13.94 -14.53
CA GLN A 53 -5.94 12.51 -14.84
C GLN A 53 -6.96 12.30 -15.96
N LEU A 54 -6.71 11.37 -16.87
CA LEU A 54 -7.66 11.07 -17.93
C LEU A 54 -8.90 10.38 -17.33
N PRO A 55 -10.12 10.89 -17.55
CA PRO A 55 -11.33 10.21 -17.05
C PRO A 55 -11.44 8.78 -17.58
N GLY A 56 -11.55 7.81 -16.64
CA GLY A 56 -11.57 6.37 -16.90
C GLY A 56 -10.21 5.69 -16.77
N ALA A 57 -9.09 6.42 -16.76
CA ALA A 57 -7.80 5.87 -16.40
C ALA A 57 -7.68 5.75 -14.87
N GLN A 58 -7.06 4.66 -14.38
CA GLN A 58 -6.84 4.44 -12.95
C GLN A 58 -5.48 4.96 -12.46
N SER A 59 -4.65 5.48 -13.36
CA SER A 59 -3.36 6.06 -13.06
C SER A 59 -3.25 7.52 -13.50
N LYS A 60 -2.30 8.23 -12.91
CA LYS A 60 -1.84 9.55 -13.36
C LYS A 60 -0.32 9.62 -13.26
N TYR A 61 0.37 10.11 -14.26
CA TYR A 61 1.80 10.37 -14.17
C TYR A 61 2.08 11.52 -13.20
N ARG A 62 2.84 11.24 -12.12
CA ARG A 62 2.90 12.09 -10.93
C ARG A 62 3.84 13.29 -11.02
N LEU A 63 4.94 13.21 -11.78
CA LEU A 63 5.96 14.25 -11.75
C LEU A 63 5.37 15.61 -12.14
N GLY A 64 5.35 16.56 -11.19
CA GLY A 64 4.72 17.86 -11.36
C GLY A 64 3.18 17.84 -11.48
N ASN A 65 2.52 16.72 -11.13
CA ASN A 65 1.07 16.52 -11.25
C ASN A 65 0.46 16.14 -9.88
N GLU A 66 0.94 16.77 -8.82
CA GLU A 66 0.46 16.63 -7.46
C GLU A 66 0.22 18.04 -6.91
N CYS A 67 -1.05 18.37 -6.62
CA CYS A 67 -1.51 19.72 -6.33
C CYS A 67 -1.91 19.88 -4.87
N GLU A 68 -1.27 19.13 -3.99
CA GLU A 68 -1.57 19.14 -2.57
C GLU A 68 -0.34 19.11 -1.69
N GLN A 69 -0.47 19.71 -0.52
CA GLN A 69 0.38 19.47 0.61
C GLN A 69 -0.11 18.17 1.26
N TYR A 70 0.81 17.24 1.48
CA TYR A 70 0.47 15.89 1.90
C TYR A 70 1.49 15.39 2.91
N ALA A 71 1.03 14.72 3.95
CA ALA A 71 1.91 14.03 4.88
C ALA A 71 1.29 12.69 5.32
N GLU A 72 2.15 11.70 5.49
CA GLU A 72 1.90 10.46 6.23
C GLU A 72 2.86 10.45 7.41
N LEU A 73 2.32 10.40 8.62
CA LEU A 73 3.08 10.37 9.86
C LEU A 73 2.82 9.02 10.50
N ASP A 74 3.81 8.17 10.49
CA ASP A 74 3.69 6.77 10.93
C ASP A 74 4.46 6.56 12.23
N LEU A 75 3.81 5.88 13.17
CA LEU A 75 4.35 5.53 14.47
C LEU A 75 4.14 4.04 14.74
N ARG A 76 5.24 3.31 14.91
CA ARG A 76 5.24 1.91 15.34
C ARG A 76 5.86 1.76 16.72
N GLN A 77 5.22 0.97 17.59
CA GLN A 77 5.71 0.66 18.92
C GLN A 77 5.62 -0.83 19.20
N ASP A 78 6.75 -1.45 19.50
CA ASP A 78 6.78 -2.78 20.11
C ASP A 78 6.28 -2.67 21.55
N LEU A 79 5.22 -3.39 21.86
CA LEU A 79 4.62 -3.43 23.19
C LEU A 79 5.23 -4.54 24.05
N LEU A 80 5.50 -5.70 23.43
CA LEU A 80 5.96 -6.90 24.14
C LEU A 80 6.82 -7.76 23.22
N ARG A 81 7.97 -8.19 23.73
CA ARG A 81 8.79 -9.25 23.14
C ARG A 81 8.67 -10.48 24.02
N LEU A 82 8.25 -11.60 23.44
CA LEU A 82 8.06 -12.86 24.13
C LEU A 82 9.36 -13.69 24.12
N ASP A 83 9.45 -14.65 25.04
CA ASP A 83 10.63 -15.49 25.19
C ASP A 83 10.88 -16.39 23.96
N ASP A 84 9.87 -16.66 23.16
CA ASP A 84 9.93 -17.41 21.91
C ASP A 84 10.43 -16.58 20.71
N GLY A 85 10.76 -15.31 20.92
CA GLY A 85 11.24 -14.37 19.94
C GLY A 85 10.14 -13.66 19.14
N SER A 86 8.86 -13.96 19.40
CA SER A 86 7.74 -13.24 18.77
C SER A 86 7.53 -11.87 19.40
N VAL A 87 6.93 -10.95 18.64
CA VAL A 87 6.78 -9.54 19.03
C VAL A 87 5.34 -9.09 18.83
N ILE A 88 4.77 -8.45 19.86
CA ILE A 88 3.48 -7.75 19.75
C ILE A 88 3.76 -6.27 19.60
N SER A 89 3.24 -5.67 18.52
CA SER A 89 3.40 -4.26 18.20
C SER A 89 2.07 -3.61 17.84
N VAL A 90 2.04 -2.29 17.91
CA VAL A 90 0.95 -1.46 17.37
C VAL A 90 1.52 -0.47 16.39
N GLU A 91 0.73 -0.13 15.37
CA GLU A 91 1.11 0.86 14.36
C GLU A 91 -0.06 1.79 14.07
N GLY A 92 0.24 3.06 13.94
CA GLY A 92 -0.71 4.09 13.59
C GLY A 92 -0.13 5.09 12.61
N MET A 93 -0.80 5.27 11.46
CA MET A 93 -0.41 6.24 10.44
C MET A 93 -1.51 7.29 10.27
N ALA A 94 -1.15 8.55 10.54
CA ALA A 94 -2.00 9.69 10.26
C ALA A 94 -1.70 10.24 8.86
N GLN A 95 -2.73 10.40 8.04
CA GLN A 95 -2.66 11.07 6.74
C GLN A 95 -3.18 12.50 6.88
N LEU A 96 -2.41 13.47 6.41
CA LEU A 96 -2.79 14.88 6.33
C LEU A 96 -2.81 15.29 4.86
N TYR A 97 -3.88 15.95 4.45
CA TYR A 97 -4.08 16.42 3.08
C TYR A 97 -4.55 17.87 3.10
N ASN A 98 -4.01 18.71 2.23
CA ASN A 98 -4.51 20.05 1.99
C ASN A 98 -4.21 20.49 0.56
N GLN A 99 -5.21 20.96 -0.16
CA GLN A 99 -5.08 21.42 -1.53
C GLN A 99 -4.18 22.67 -1.61
N TYR A 100 -3.35 22.81 -2.66
CA TYR A 100 -2.57 24.01 -2.93
C TYR A 100 -3.44 25.26 -3.08
N GLY A 101 -2.88 26.41 -2.79
CA GLY A 101 -3.58 27.69 -2.78
C GLY A 101 -4.34 27.99 -1.48
N HIS A 102 -4.34 27.06 -0.53
CA HIS A 102 -4.96 27.23 0.79
C HIS A 102 -3.92 27.06 1.91
N THR A 103 -4.08 27.84 2.98
CA THR A 103 -3.31 27.57 4.21
C THR A 103 -3.64 26.18 4.73
N PRO A 104 -2.64 25.36 5.14
CA PRO A 104 -2.89 24.02 5.64
C PRO A 104 -3.92 24.01 6.77
N LYS A 105 -5.08 23.44 6.48
CA LYS A 105 -6.18 23.25 7.41
C LYS A 105 -6.75 21.86 7.14
N PHE A 106 -6.66 20.99 8.12
CA PHE A 106 -7.00 19.57 7.97
C PHE A 106 -8.46 19.26 8.29
N THR A 107 -9.33 20.23 8.07
CA THR A 107 -10.79 20.10 8.18
C THR A 107 -11.48 20.97 7.12
N GLY A 108 -12.66 20.59 6.66
CA GLY A 108 -13.46 21.34 5.69
C GLY A 108 -13.14 20.96 4.24
N ASP A 109 -13.50 21.84 3.31
CA ASP A 109 -13.61 21.52 1.87
C ASP A 109 -12.25 21.30 1.18
N TYR A 110 -11.16 21.85 1.74
CA TYR A 110 -9.85 21.83 1.07
C TYR A 110 -8.83 20.92 1.74
N GLY A 111 -9.18 20.30 2.85
CA GLY A 111 -8.26 19.44 3.58
C GLY A 111 -8.93 18.46 4.51
N PHE A 112 -8.19 17.43 4.89
CA PHE A 112 -8.63 16.43 5.86
C PHE A 112 -7.44 15.85 6.64
N ALA A 113 -7.74 15.29 7.81
CA ALA A 113 -6.87 14.39 8.55
C ALA A 113 -7.61 13.09 8.83
N ARG A 114 -6.93 11.96 8.67
CA ARG A 114 -7.51 10.63 8.93
C ARG A 114 -6.45 9.63 9.33
N MET A 115 -6.85 8.56 10.02
CA MET A 115 -5.99 7.42 10.30
C MET A 115 -6.05 6.43 9.13
N ASN A 116 -4.99 6.35 8.34
CA ASN A 116 -4.88 5.40 7.23
C ASN A 116 -4.49 4.00 7.70
N GLN A 117 -3.69 3.93 8.76
CA GLN A 117 -3.39 2.67 9.44
C GLN A 117 -3.65 2.81 10.94
N MET A 118 -4.19 1.79 11.54
CA MET A 118 -4.35 1.64 12.97
C MET A 118 -4.60 0.15 13.27
N TYR A 119 -3.54 -0.60 13.56
CA TYR A 119 -3.62 -2.03 13.77
C TYR A 119 -2.63 -2.52 14.83
N ALA A 120 -2.90 -3.71 15.35
CA ALA A 120 -1.98 -4.50 16.16
C ALA A 120 -1.46 -5.68 15.35
N GLU A 121 -0.22 -6.06 15.58
CA GLU A 121 0.43 -7.19 14.95
C GLU A 121 1.15 -8.04 15.99
N TRP A 122 1.03 -9.35 15.87
CA TRP A 122 1.88 -10.33 16.54
C TRP A 122 2.74 -11.01 15.49
N SER A 123 3.98 -10.60 15.41
CA SER A 123 4.91 -11.01 14.36
C SER A 123 5.92 -12.06 14.83
N ASN A 124 6.58 -12.71 13.86
CA ASN A 124 7.60 -13.72 14.09
C ASN A 124 7.12 -14.87 14.98
N MET A 125 5.87 -15.33 14.77
CA MET A 125 5.26 -16.40 15.55
C MET A 125 5.83 -17.77 15.18
N PRO A 126 6.43 -18.53 16.13
CA PRO A 126 6.89 -19.89 15.85
C PRO A 126 5.78 -20.82 15.35
N ALA A 127 4.57 -20.67 15.87
CA ALA A 127 3.41 -21.44 15.45
C ALA A 127 2.99 -21.22 13.99
N LEU A 128 3.43 -20.13 13.38
CA LEU A 128 3.22 -19.79 11.98
C LEU A 128 4.53 -19.85 11.17
N ASN A 129 5.56 -20.51 11.70
CA ASN A 129 6.90 -20.60 11.10
C ASN A 129 7.46 -19.21 10.72
N GLY A 130 7.31 -18.22 11.61
CA GLY A 130 7.79 -16.85 11.42
C GLY A 130 6.76 -15.90 10.82
N GLY A 131 5.58 -16.38 10.47
CA GLY A 131 4.48 -15.53 10.03
C GLY A 131 3.89 -14.66 11.14
N SER A 132 2.90 -13.83 10.80
CA SER A 132 2.25 -12.93 11.74
C SER A 132 0.72 -13.07 11.77
N LEU A 133 0.13 -12.61 12.89
CA LEU A 133 -1.29 -12.32 13.03
C LEU A 133 -1.45 -10.80 13.16
N TRP A 134 -2.46 -10.24 12.53
CA TRP A 134 -2.76 -8.82 12.68
C TRP A 134 -4.26 -8.55 12.71
N ALA A 135 -4.66 -7.43 13.31
CA ALA A 135 -6.03 -6.96 13.34
C ALA A 135 -6.07 -5.44 13.40
N GLY A 136 -7.00 -4.85 12.63
CA GLY A 136 -7.21 -3.41 12.54
C GLY A 136 -7.27 -2.92 11.10
N ARG A 137 -7.00 -1.63 10.91
CA ARG A 137 -6.90 -1.01 9.58
C ARG A 137 -5.45 -1.01 9.14
N ARG A 138 -5.14 -1.70 8.02
CA ARG A 138 -3.77 -1.89 7.54
C ARG A 138 -3.65 -1.67 6.04
N PHE A 139 -2.55 -1.03 5.60
CA PHE A 139 -2.09 -1.13 4.23
C PHE A 139 -1.54 -2.53 3.98
N TYR A 140 -2.23 -3.30 3.15
CA TYR A 140 -1.91 -4.70 2.94
C TYR A 140 -1.79 -5.02 1.45
N LYS A 141 -0.73 -5.76 1.05
CA LYS A 141 -0.44 -6.12 -0.35
C LYS A 141 -0.63 -4.91 -1.28
N ARG A 142 -0.06 -3.77 -0.90
CA ARG A 142 -0.22 -2.50 -1.61
C ARG A 142 0.85 -2.38 -2.68
N ASN A 143 0.71 -3.22 -3.74
CA ASN A 143 1.63 -3.22 -4.88
C ASN A 143 1.26 -2.07 -5.83
N ASP A 144 2.24 -1.21 -6.16
CA ASP A 144 2.03 -0.04 -6.99
C ASP A 144 3.07 0.12 -8.09
N ILE A 145 2.74 0.95 -9.08
CA ILE A 145 3.68 1.55 -10.02
C ILE A 145 3.88 2.99 -9.59
N HIS A 146 5.01 3.27 -8.99
CA HIS A 146 5.24 4.51 -8.27
C HIS A 146 5.15 5.76 -9.16
N ILE A 147 5.69 5.74 -10.39
CA ILE A 147 5.68 6.92 -11.29
C ILE A 147 4.28 7.34 -11.71
N SER A 148 3.30 6.45 -11.65
CA SER A 148 1.93 6.70 -12.07
C SER A 148 0.89 6.65 -10.94
N ASP A 149 1.32 6.49 -9.69
CA ASP A 149 0.46 6.39 -8.50
C ASP A 149 -0.62 5.31 -8.65
N PHE A 150 -0.25 4.19 -9.26
CA PHE A 150 -1.18 3.15 -9.61
C PHE A 150 -1.01 1.89 -8.74
N TYR A 151 -1.90 1.73 -7.79
CA TYR A 151 -1.97 0.56 -6.90
C TYR A 151 -2.74 -0.57 -7.58
N TYR A 152 -2.05 -1.34 -8.44
CA TYR A 152 -2.68 -2.37 -9.27
C TYR A 152 -3.16 -3.60 -8.47
N TRP A 153 -2.51 -3.91 -7.35
CA TRP A 153 -2.91 -4.98 -6.44
C TRP A 153 -2.85 -4.48 -5.00
N ASN A 154 -4.00 -4.07 -4.46
CA ASN A 154 -4.11 -3.41 -3.18
C ASN A 154 -5.24 -4.05 -2.37
N GLN A 155 -4.87 -4.80 -1.33
CA GLN A 155 -5.80 -5.49 -0.43
C GLN A 155 -5.95 -4.74 0.91
N SER A 156 -5.55 -3.48 0.98
CA SER A 156 -5.67 -2.64 2.17
C SER A 156 -7.12 -2.51 2.60
N ALA A 157 -7.38 -2.74 3.87
CA ALA A 157 -8.71 -2.59 4.47
C ALA A 157 -8.68 -2.68 6.00
N THR A 158 -9.84 -2.55 6.62
CA THR A 158 -10.06 -2.89 8.03
C THR A 158 -10.45 -4.35 8.13
N GLY A 159 -9.69 -5.13 8.89
CA GLY A 159 -9.88 -6.57 9.00
C GLY A 159 -8.90 -7.24 9.95
N PHE A 160 -8.67 -8.51 9.72
CA PHE A 160 -7.66 -9.31 10.43
C PHE A 160 -7.13 -10.41 9.49
N GLY A 161 -5.94 -10.90 9.80
CA GLY A 161 -5.37 -11.95 8.94
C GLY A 161 -4.16 -12.64 9.54
N ILE A 162 -3.81 -13.73 8.84
CA ILE A 162 -2.53 -14.41 8.95
C ILE A 162 -1.68 -13.94 7.78
N ASP A 163 -0.44 -13.55 8.04
CA ASP A 163 0.45 -13.07 7.00
C ASP A 163 1.76 -13.87 6.97
N GLU A 164 2.18 -14.24 5.76
CA GLU A 164 3.44 -14.92 5.47
C GLU A 164 3.74 -16.18 6.32
N MET A 165 2.72 -17.00 6.65
CA MET A 165 2.94 -18.31 7.26
C MET A 165 3.74 -19.19 6.31
N VAL A 166 4.91 -19.67 6.76
CA VAL A 166 5.81 -20.47 5.92
C VAL A 166 5.48 -21.95 6.02
N ILE A 167 5.20 -22.59 4.87
CA ILE A 167 5.03 -24.05 4.74
C ILE A 167 5.90 -24.53 3.58
N GLY A 168 6.94 -25.31 3.89
CA GLY A 168 7.99 -25.60 2.92
C GLY A 168 8.71 -24.34 2.48
N ASP A 169 8.79 -24.10 1.18
CA ASP A 169 9.42 -22.90 0.60
C ASP A 169 8.41 -21.80 0.28
N LEU A 170 7.12 -22.00 0.58
CA LEU A 170 6.05 -21.09 0.22
C LEU A 170 5.52 -20.28 1.40
N LYS A 171 5.06 -19.09 1.12
CA LYS A 171 4.45 -18.15 2.06
C LYS A 171 2.95 -18.08 1.81
N TYR A 172 2.16 -18.35 2.83
CA TYR A 172 0.71 -18.35 2.79
C TYR A 172 0.17 -17.20 3.60
N SER A 173 -0.79 -16.48 3.04
CA SER A 173 -1.48 -15.41 3.74
C SER A 173 -2.99 -15.53 3.53
N TYR A 174 -3.75 -15.22 4.57
CA TYR A 174 -5.21 -15.12 4.50
C TYR A 174 -5.68 -13.89 5.26
N VAL A 175 -6.55 -13.12 4.63
CA VAL A 175 -7.12 -11.90 5.20
C VAL A 175 -8.64 -11.93 5.06
N PHE A 176 -9.31 -11.68 6.17
CA PHE A 176 -10.70 -11.28 6.19
C PHE A 176 -10.78 -9.77 6.37
N SER A 177 -11.49 -9.08 5.50
CA SER A 177 -11.62 -7.63 5.57
C SER A 177 -13.01 -7.16 5.16
N ARG A 178 -13.34 -5.94 5.55
CA ARG A 178 -14.54 -5.25 5.07
C ARG A 178 -14.19 -4.26 4.00
N LYS A 179 -15.16 -3.99 3.11
CA LYS A 179 -15.04 -2.91 2.12
C LYS A 179 -14.48 -1.68 2.80
N ASP A 180 -13.42 -1.16 2.26
CA ASP A 180 -12.76 0.01 2.74
C ASP A 180 -12.54 1.02 1.63
N ASN A 181 -13.43 1.96 1.58
CA ASN A 181 -13.33 3.15 0.72
C ASN A 181 -13.56 4.38 1.59
N TYR A 182 -12.98 4.36 2.82
CA TYR A 182 -13.24 5.30 3.91
C TYR A 182 -14.69 5.28 4.40
N ASP A 183 -15.51 4.44 3.78
CA ASP A 183 -16.88 4.16 4.15
C ASP A 183 -17.05 2.64 4.06
N GLN A 184 -17.44 2.01 5.17
CA GLN A 184 -17.64 0.56 5.25
C GLN A 184 -19.06 0.12 4.91
N GLU A 185 -19.96 1.06 4.73
CA GLU A 185 -21.33 0.76 4.32
C GLU A 185 -21.51 0.82 2.79
N PRO A 186 -22.25 -0.11 2.19
CA PRO A 186 -22.81 -1.33 2.78
C PRO A 186 -21.68 -2.29 3.21
N TYR A 187 -21.87 -3.03 4.31
CA TYR A 187 -20.88 -3.99 4.79
C TYR A 187 -20.72 -5.13 3.79
N ILE A 188 -19.58 -5.17 3.15
CA ILE A 188 -19.19 -6.19 2.20
C ILE A 188 -17.94 -6.87 2.74
N ASN A 189 -18.02 -8.18 2.97
CA ASN A 189 -16.88 -8.95 3.41
C ASN A 189 -16.03 -9.36 2.20
N ARG A 190 -14.72 -9.35 2.39
CA ARG A 190 -13.77 -9.85 1.42
C ARG A 190 -12.82 -10.84 2.10
N HIS A 191 -12.55 -11.92 1.40
CA HIS A 191 -11.61 -12.96 1.77
C HIS A 191 -10.50 -12.98 0.74
N ASP A 192 -9.28 -12.68 1.16
CA ASP A 192 -8.09 -12.72 0.32
C ASP A 192 -7.21 -13.89 0.75
N PHE A 193 -6.85 -14.73 -0.20
CA PHE A 193 -5.89 -15.81 -0.01
C PHE A 193 -4.73 -15.63 -0.98
N ASN A 194 -3.50 -15.55 -0.46
CA ASN A 194 -2.30 -15.32 -1.25
C ASN A 194 -1.25 -16.40 -0.96
N VAL A 195 -0.57 -16.84 -2.01
CA VAL A 195 0.57 -17.76 -1.92
C VAL A 195 1.72 -17.19 -2.74
N GLY A 196 2.85 -16.94 -2.09
CA GLY A 196 4.08 -16.44 -2.69
C GLY A 196 5.26 -17.36 -2.46
N GLY A 197 6.41 -17.00 -3.06
CA GLY A 197 7.64 -17.76 -2.93
C GLY A 197 7.86 -18.83 -3.99
N PHE A 198 7.00 -18.94 -5.01
CA PHE A 198 7.23 -19.89 -6.11
C PHE A 198 8.44 -19.44 -6.95
N LYS A 199 9.57 -20.10 -6.79
CA LYS A 199 10.76 -19.87 -7.61
C LYS A 199 10.58 -20.54 -8.96
N VAL A 200 10.30 -19.76 -10.00
CA VAL A 200 9.98 -20.26 -11.34
C VAL A 200 11.19 -20.26 -12.28
N ASN A 201 12.17 -19.40 -12.00
CA ASN A 201 13.44 -19.32 -12.72
C ASN A 201 14.48 -18.61 -11.82
N PRO A 202 15.80 -18.60 -12.17
CA PRO A 202 16.82 -17.87 -11.40
C PRO A 202 16.47 -16.38 -11.26
N GLY A 203 16.32 -15.90 -10.01
CA GLY A 203 15.92 -14.54 -9.69
C GLY A 203 14.44 -14.22 -9.93
N GLY A 204 13.64 -15.19 -10.40
CA GLY A 204 12.22 -15.02 -10.68
C GLY A 204 11.33 -15.67 -9.63
N GLU A 205 10.38 -14.92 -9.10
CA GLU A 205 9.41 -15.36 -8.12
C GLU A 205 7.98 -15.07 -8.58
N LEU A 206 7.10 -16.07 -8.44
CA LEU A 206 5.67 -15.93 -8.71
C LEU A 206 4.90 -15.88 -7.39
N GLU A 207 3.94 -14.96 -7.33
CA GLU A 207 2.91 -14.87 -6.28
C GLU A 207 1.53 -14.94 -6.93
N VAL A 208 0.60 -15.67 -6.31
CA VAL A 208 -0.78 -15.81 -6.76
C VAL A 208 -1.72 -15.44 -5.62
N GLY A 209 -2.75 -14.66 -5.93
CA GLY A 209 -3.80 -14.29 -4.99
C GLY A 209 -5.19 -14.52 -5.54
N VAL A 210 -6.11 -14.90 -4.66
CA VAL A 210 -7.55 -15.03 -4.94
C VAL A 210 -8.30 -14.19 -3.94
N SER A 211 -9.20 -13.36 -4.43
CA SER A 211 -10.13 -12.58 -3.60
C SER A 211 -11.54 -13.08 -3.85
N TYR A 212 -12.27 -13.37 -2.78
CA TYR A 212 -13.71 -13.62 -2.83
C TYR A 212 -14.43 -12.52 -2.07
N ILE A 213 -15.46 -11.96 -2.68
CA ILE A 213 -16.24 -10.84 -2.16
C ILE A 213 -17.66 -11.32 -1.95
N ASP A 214 -18.10 -11.31 -0.69
CA ASP A 214 -19.45 -11.75 -0.33
C ASP A 214 -20.50 -10.72 -0.72
N LYS A 215 -21.65 -11.22 -1.12
CA LYS A 215 -22.86 -10.41 -1.24
C LYS A 215 -23.23 -9.82 0.13
N PRO A 216 -23.47 -8.51 0.23
CA PRO A 216 -23.98 -7.94 1.47
C PRO A 216 -25.42 -8.42 1.76
N ASP A 217 -25.68 -8.80 3.03
CA ASP A 217 -26.97 -9.36 3.44
C ASP A 217 -28.14 -8.37 3.32
N SER A 218 -27.84 -7.08 3.41
CA SER A 218 -28.84 -5.99 3.52
C SER A 218 -29.08 -5.19 2.25
N THR A 219 -28.44 -5.56 1.12
CA THR A 219 -28.51 -4.79 -0.14
C THR A 219 -28.75 -5.68 -1.34
N ASP A 220 -29.21 -5.10 -2.46
CA ASP A 220 -29.33 -5.76 -3.76
C ASP A 220 -27.98 -6.02 -4.45
N GLY A 221 -26.92 -6.28 -3.64
CA GLY A 221 -25.59 -6.54 -4.14
C GLY A 221 -25.38 -7.97 -4.64
N HIS A 222 -24.22 -8.21 -5.23
CA HIS A 222 -23.79 -9.48 -5.77
C HIS A 222 -22.46 -9.92 -5.14
N SER A 223 -22.23 -11.23 -5.08
CA SER A 223 -20.92 -11.79 -4.78
C SER A 223 -20.05 -11.78 -6.03
N GLY A 224 -18.73 -11.72 -5.83
CA GLY A 224 -17.77 -11.75 -6.92
C GLY A 224 -16.42 -12.30 -6.49
N TRP A 225 -15.51 -12.40 -7.46
CA TRP A 225 -14.17 -12.90 -7.19
C TRP A 225 -13.15 -12.32 -8.15
N ALA A 226 -11.90 -12.31 -7.72
CA ALA A 226 -10.76 -11.94 -8.54
C ALA A 226 -9.59 -12.89 -8.34
N VAL A 227 -8.74 -12.99 -9.35
CA VAL A 227 -7.45 -13.71 -9.31
C VAL A 227 -6.37 -12.76 -9.81
N THR A 228 -5.24 -12.76 -9.12
CA THR A 228 -4.02 -12.05 -9.51
C THR A 228 -2.87 -13.04 -9.54
N ALA A 229 -2.07 -13.03 -10.61
CA ALA A 229 -0.78 -13.70 -10.67
C ALA A 229 0.28 -12.68 -10.99
N GLN A 230 1.35 -12.61 -10.17
CA GLN A 230 2.42 -11.64 -10.29
C GLN A 230 3.77 -12.35 -10.33
N HIS A 231 4.59 -12.04 -11.31
CA HIS A 231 5.97 -12.48 -11.43
C HIS A 231 6.92 -11.30 -11.22
N LYS A 232 7.89 -11.44 -10.34
CA LYS A 232 8.97 -10.47 -10.12
C LYS A 232 10.29 -11.11 -10.52
N GLN A 233 11.00 -10.48 -11.45
CA GLN A 233 12.33 -10.88 -11.90
C GLN A 233 13.37 -9.89 -11.35
N GLN A 234 14.27 -10.38 -10.52
CA GLN A 234 15.39 -9.61 -9.96
C GLN A 234 16.54 -9.51 -10.97
N ASP A 235 17.42 -8.55 -10.72
CA ASP A 235 18.69 -8.36 -11.43
C ASP A 235 18.58 -8.09 -12.93
N VAL A 236 17.48 -7.49 -13.38
CA VAL A 236 17.32 -7.03 -14.76
C VAL A 236 17.80 -5.59 -14.88
N LEU A 237 18.93 -5.37 -15.56
CA LEU A 237 19.58 -4.05 -15.72
C LEU A 237 19.77 -3.29 -14.39
N GLY A 238 20.13 -4.01 -13.33
CA GLY A 238 20.33 -3.46 -11.99
C GLY A 238 19.04 -3.07 -11.27
N GLY A 239 17.90 -3.61 -11.69
CA GLY A 239 16.61 -3.37 -11.08
C GLY A 239 15.69 -4.59 -11.13
N VAL A 240 14.39 -4.36 -11.10
CA VAL A 240 13.35 -5.38 -10.99
C VAL A 240 12.32 -5.21 -12.09
N ASN A 241 12.04 -6.30 -12.82
CA ASN A 241 10.89 -6.35 -13.71
C ASN A 241 9.71 -7.01 -12.97
N THR A 242 8.54 -6.42 -13.08
CA THR A 242 7.29 -6.96 -12.50
C THR A 242 6.24 -7.07 -13.58
N PHE A 243 5.74 -8.30 -13.75
CA PHE A 243 4.63 -8.62 -14.64
C PHE A 243 3.45 -9.16 -13.82
N ALA A 244 2.23 -8.64 -14.06
CA ALA A 244 1.04 -9.17 -13.41
C ALA A 244 -0.13 -9.31 -14.38
N LEU A 245 -0.89 -10.39 -14.19
CA LEU A 245 -2.16 -10.63 -14.83
C LEU A 245 -3.26 -10.72 -13.77
N GLN A 246 -4.36 -10.02 -14.02
CA GLN A 246 -5.50 -9.97 -13.13
C GLN A 246 -6.79 -10.23 -13.89
N TYR A 247 -7.72 -10.95 -13.26
CA TYR A 247 -9.06 -11.18 -13.79
C TYR A 247 -10.06 -11.16 -12.65
N GLY A 248 -11.24 -10.57 -12.87
CA GLY A 248 -12.31 -10.55 -11.87
C GLY A 248 -13.71 -10.52 -12.49
N ARG A 249 -14.70 -10.90 -11.69
CA ARG A 249 -16.12 -10.88 -12.03
C ARG A 249 -16.95 -10.27 -10.92
N GLY A 250 -18.06 -9.62 -11.30
CA GLY A 250 -18.92 -8.91 -10.36
C GLY A 250 -18.13 -7.86 -9.57
N PRO A 251 -18.29 -7.77 -8.23
CA PRO A 251 -17.45 -6.90 -7.40
C PRO A 251 -15.95 -7.22 -7.45
N GLY A 252 -15.55 -8.38 -7.94
CA GLY A 252 -14.14 -8.73 -8.20
C GLY A 252 -13.51 -7.95 -9.36
N THR A 253 -14.28 -7.21 -10.16
CA THR A 253 -13.77 -6.33 -11.22
C THR A 253 -12.90 -5.17 -10.70
N GLY A 254 -12.87 -4.94 -9.38
CA GLY A 254 -11.90 -4.07 -8.72
C GLY A 254 -10.45 -4.56 -8.83
N LEU A 255 -10.21 -5.86 -9.11
CA LEU A 255 -8.89 -6.46 -9.42
C LEU A 255 -7.83 -6.29 -8.33
N GLY A 256 -8.18 -6.24 -7.08
CA GLY A 256 -7.25 -6.10 -5.97
C GLY A 256 -7.86 -5.38 -4.76
N TYR A 257 -9.00 -4.76 -4.98
CA TYR A 257 -9.84 -4.20 -3.92
C TYR A 257 -11.31 -4.59 -4.14
N THR A 258 -12.18 -4.29 -3.20
CA THR A 258 -13.62 -4.51 -3.35
C THR A 258 -14.18 -3.53 -4.38
N GLY A 259 -14.60 -4.03 -5.53
CA GLY A 259 -15.23 -3.24 -6.58
C GLY A 259 -16.70 -2.89 -6.27
N ASP A 260 -17.43 -2.50 -7.31
CA ASP A 260 -18.83 -2.13 -7.21
C ASP A 260 -19.71 -3.36 -6.92
N PRO A 261 -20.41 -3.42 -5.77
CA PRO A 261 -21.25 -4.56 -5.40
C PRO A 261 -22.53 -4.69 -6.22
N THR A 262 -22.91 -3.67 -6.97
CA THR A 262 -24.09 -3.72 -7.86
C THR A 262 -23.83 -4.50 -9.15
N LEU A 263 -22.55 -4.74 -9.48
CA LEU A 263 -22.17 -5.51 -10.65
C LEU A 263 -22.35 -7.01 -10.42
N ASP A 264 -23.14 -7.64 -11.24
CA ASP A 264 -23.30 -9.08 -11.23
C ASP A 264 -22.16 -9.82 -11.97
N ASN A 265 -22.20 -11.16 -11.99
CA ASN A 265 -21.15 -11.99 -12.59
C ASN A 265 -21.13 -11.94 -14.13
N SER A 266 -22.05 -11.23 -14.81
CA SER A 266 -21.95 -10.94 -16.24
C SER A 266 -20.93 -9.85 -16.53
N SER A 267 -20.64 -8.99 -15.53
CA SER A 267 -19.56 -8.01 -15.54
C SER A 267 -18.22 -8.68 -15.30
N SER A 268 -17.21 -8.33 -16.08
CA SER A 268 -15.85 -8.84 -15.89
C SER A 268 -14.80 -7.79 -16.24
N SER A 269 -13.65 -7.90 -15.60
CA SER A 269 -12.45 -7.09 -15.90
C SER A 269 -11.23 -7.97 -15.99
N TRP A 270 -10.33 -7.66 -16.90
CA TRP A 270 -9.00 -8.21 -16.87
C TRP A 270 -7.96 -7.11 -17.09
N ARG A 271 -6.79 -7.28 -16.50
CA ARG A 271 -5.69 -6.32 -16.56
C ARG A 271 -4.37 -7.03 -16.74
N LEU A 272 -3.55 -6.46 -17.61
CA LEU A 272 -2.13 -6.74 -17.74
C LEU A 272 -1.37 -5.55 -17.20
N VAL A 273 -0.40 -5.82 -16.35
CA VAL A 273 0.54 -4.85 -15.78
C VAL A 273 1.94 -5.32 -16.07
N GLU A 274 2.76 -4.45 -16.63
CA GLU A 274 4.18 -4.66 -16.83
C GLU A 274 4.90 -3.38 -16.43
N PHE A 275 5.85 -3.48 -15.51
CA PHE A 275 6.71 -2.36 -15.21
C PHE A 275 8.12 -2.82 -14.85
N PHE A 276 9.05 -1.94 -15.07
CA PHE A 276 10.45 -2.24 -14.96
C PHE A 276 11.20 -1.10 -14.28
N ASP A 277 11.75 -1.38 -13.10
CA ASP A 277 12.71 -0.52 -12.43
C ASP A 277 14.11 -0.85 -12.94
N PHE A 278 14.88 0.16 -13.26
CA PHE A 278 16.27 -0.02 -13.75
C PHE A 278 17.24 0.99 -13.13
N GLN A 279 18.46 0.54 -12.93
CA GLN A 279 19.60 1.36 -12.53
C GLN A 279 20.81 0.93 -13.36
N VAL A 280 20.93 1.44 -14.57
CA VAL A 280 21.95 1.00 -15.55
C VAL A 280 23.35 1.41 -15.11
N THR A 281 23.46 2.59 -14.50
CA THR A 281 24.68 3.08 -13.86
C THR A 281 24.34 3.74 -12.52
N PRO A 282 25.29 4.02 -11.63
CA PRO A 282 25.00 4.76 -10.40
C PRO A 282 24.30 6.11 -10.63
N ARG A 283 24.38 6.67 -11.84
CA ARG A 283 23.84 7.99 -12.21
C ARG A 283 22.64 7.94 -13.16
N LEU A 284 22.32 6.79 -13.76
CA LEU A 284 21.21 6.64 -14.70
C LEU A 284 20.29 5.52 -14.28
N GLY A 285 19.10 5.88 -13.90
CA GLY A 285 18.04 4.95 -13.53
C GLY A 285 16.67 5.45 -13.94
N GLY A 286 15.65 4.63 -13.68
CA GLY A 286 14.28 4.99 -14.00
C GLY A 286 13.29 3.87 -13.78
N GLN A 287 12.04 4.15 -14.15
CA GLN A 287 10.95 3.19 -14.20
C GLN A 287 10.17 3.40 -15.49
N VAL A 288 9.79 2.30 -16.14
CA VAL A 288 8.87 2.30 -17.30
C VAL A 288 7.69 1.40 -17.01
N GLN A 289 6.55 1.70 -17.62
CA GLN A 289 5.32 0.91 -17.42
C GLN A 289 4.53 0.72 -18.70
N LEU A 290 3.77 -0.38 -18.73
CA LEU A 290 2.66 -0.63 -19.62
C LEU A 290 1.52 -1.23 -18.79
N VAL A 291 0.32 -0.65 -18.88
CA VAL A 291 -0.90 -1.20 -18.29
C VAL A 291 -1.95 -1.28 -19.39
N TYR A 292 -2.61 -2.42 -19.48
CA TYR A 292 -3.79 -2.57 -20.33
C TYR A 292 -4.90 -3.22 -19.52
N GLN A 293 -6.09 -2.61 -19.52
CA GLN A 293 -7.28 -3.13 -18.86
C GLN A 293 -8.45 -3.14 -19.81
N LYS A 294 -9.26 -4.17 -19.72
CA LYS A 294 -10.53 -4.28 -20.42
C LYS A 294 -11.64 -4.62 -19.43
N ASP A 295 -12.65 -3.77 -19.42
CA ASP A 295 -13.87 -3.93 -18.65
C ASP A 295 -15.03 -4.28 -19.58
N LYS A 296 -15.74 -5.36 -19.26
CA LYS A 296 -16.99 -5.75 -19.91
C LYS A 296 -18.16 -5.49 -18.97
N ARG A 297 -19.20 -4.88 -19.49
CA ARG A 297 -20.45 -4.55 -18.79
C ARG A 297 -21.65 -5.00 -19.61
N PRO A 298 -22.66 -5.66 -19.00
CA PRO A 298 -23.83 -6.17 -19.71
C PRO A 298 -24.71 -5.07 -20.32
N ASP A 299 -24.65 -3.86 -19.76
CA ASP A 299 -25.35 -2.67 -20.24
C ASP A 299 -24.66 -1.98 -21.44
N GLY A 300 -23.58 -2.56 -21.95
CA GLY A 300 -22.79 -2.02 -23.05
C GLY A 300 -21.83 -0.90 -22.67
N ALA A 301 -21.64 -0.63 -21.37
CA ALA A 301 -20.66 0.34 -20.87
C ALA A 301 -19.21 -0.23 -20.84
N ASP A 302 -18.86 -1.01 -21.86
CA ASP A 302 -17.52 -1.56 -22.02
C ASP A 302 -16.47 -0.46 -22.09
N GLN A 303 -15.31 -0.69 -21.45
CA GLN A 303 -14.19 0.24 -21.46
C GLN A 303 -12.86 -0.50 -21.67
N ASN A 304 -11.99 0.08 -22.50
CA ASN A 304 -10.60 -0.31 -22.57
C ASN A 304 -9.73 0.85 -22.09
N TRP A 305 -8.71 0.55 -21.29
CA TRP A 305 -7.72 1.53 -20.85
C TRP A 305 -6.32 1.02 -21.16
N LEU A 306 -5.53 1.91 -21.79
CA LEU A 306 -4.10 1.69 -22.08
C LEU A 306 -3.31 2.83 -21.45
N SER A 307 -2.28 2.51 -20.67
CA SER A 307 -1.29 3.44 -20.14
C SER A 307 0.11 2.99 -20.50
N VAL A 308 0.90 3.86 -21.09
CA VAL A 308 2.31 3.62 -21.43
C VAL A 308 3.13 4.83 -21.06
N GLY A 309 4.26 4.64 -20.39
CA GLY A 309 5.16 5.74 -20.08
C GLY A 309 6.35 5.34 -19.22
N GLY A 310 7.15 6.35 -18.90
CA GLY A 310 8.32 6.15 -18.08
C GLY A 310 8.85 7.43 -17.48
N ARG A 311 9.65 7.27 -16.45
CA ARG A 311 10.43 8.32 -15.81
C ARG A 311 11.87 7.89 -15.77
N THR A 312 12.78 8.78 -16.20
CA THR A 312 14.21 8.56 -16.12
C THR A 312 14.88 9.67 -15.32
N SER A 313 15.97 9.34 -14.66
CA SER A 313 16.78 10.26 -13.87
C SER A 313 18.24 10.13 -14.29
N TYR A 314 18.89 11.27 -14.63
CA TYR A 314 20.32 11.34 -14.83
C TYR A 314 20.97 12.31 -13.85
N ALA A 315 21.93 11.82 -13.07
CA ALA A 315 22.65 12.61 -12.07
C ALA A 315 23.93 13.21 -12.66
N PHE A 316 24.00 14.53 -12.68
CA PHE A 316 25.20 15.27 -13.09
C PHE A 316 26.26 15.30 -11.99
N THR A 317 25.81 15.38 -10.74
CA THR A 317 26.64 15.29 -9.53
C THR A 317 26.05 14.27 -8.56
N GLU A 318 26.64 14.13 -7.38
CA GLU A 318 26.11 13.22 -6.34
C GLU A 318 24.70 13.63 -5.88
N GLN A 319 24.35 14.91 -5.96
CA GLN A 319 23.06 15.42 -5.45
C GLN A 319 22.15 16.01 -6.54
N PHE A 320 22.70 16.50 -7.66
CA PHE A 320 21.89 17.13 -8.70
C PHE A 320 21.61 16.19 -9.86
N LYS A 321 20.32 16.02 -10.17
CA LYS A 321 19.82 15.20 -11.28
C LYS A 321 18.78 15.94 -12.10
N LEU A 322 18.66 15.55 -13.36
CA LEU A 322 17.53 15.90 -14.21
C LEU A 322 16.62 14.69 -14.34
N VAL A 323 15.36 14.90 -14.02
CA VAL A 323 14.32 13.87 -14.12
C VAL A 323 13.40 14.24 -15.27
N GLY A 324 13.18 13.29 -16.19
CA GLY A 324 12.23 13.41 -17.28
C GLY A 324 11.13 12.37 -17.15
N GLU A 325 9.88 12.77 -17.39
CA GLU A 325 8.73 11.85 -17.39
C GLU A 325 7.90 12.08 -18.64
N LEU A 326 7.56 10.99 -19.34
CA LEU A 326 6.62 10.99 -20.46
C LEU A 326 5.59 9.89 -20.20
N GLY A 327 4.32 10.25 -20.26
CA GLY A 327 3.22 9.32 -20.08
C GLY A 327 2.08 9.57 -21.06
N ARG A 328 1.42 8.49 -21.46
CA ARG A 328 0.24 8.52 -22.31
C ARG A 328 -0.80 7.55 -21.79
N ASP A 329 -2.01 8.07 -21.60
CA ASP A 329 -3.21 7.31 -21.32
C ASP A 329 -4.18 7.41 -22.49
N GLN A 330 -4.87 6.30 -22.78
CA GLN A 330 -5.96 6.22 -23.74
C GLN A 330 -7.10 5.41 -23.12
N VAL A 331 -8.31 5.96 -23.18
CA VAL A 331 -9.54 5.29 -22.73
C VAL A 331 -10.52 5.25 -23.87
N GLU A 332 -10.94 4.05 -24.24
CA GLU A 332 -11.99 3.78 -25.22
C GLU A 332 -13.26 3.33 -24.48
N ALA A 333 -14.36 4.01 -24.73
CA ALA A 333 -15.66 3.74 -24.10
C ALA A 333 -16.77 4.07 -25.11
N PRO A 334 -18.03 3.73 -24.86
CA PRO A 334 -19.13 4.00 -25.78
C PRO A 334 -19.27 5.46 -26.24
N GLY A 335 -18.81 6.41 -25.41
CA GLY A 335 -18.77 7.84 -25.76
C GLY A 335 -17.59 8.27 -26.65
N GLY A 336 -16.75 7.33 -27.11
CA GLY A 336 -15.58 7.59 -27.94
C GLY A 336 -14.24 7.39 -27.23
N THR A 337 -13.17 7.78 -27.91
CA THR A 337 -11.79 7.62 -27.42
C THR A 337 -11.27 8.93 -26.83
N ARG A 338 -10.83 8.87 -25.58
CA ARG A 338 -10.16 9.97 -24.87
C ARG A 338 -8.67 9.67 -24.77
N LYS A 339 -7.83 10.70 -24.86
CA LYS A 339 -6.38 10.55 -24.82
C LYS A 339 -5.77 11.69 -24.02
N LEU A 340 -4.73 11.36 -23.23
CA LEU A 340 -3.93 12.32 -22.49
C LEU A 340 -2.45 11.97 -22.70
N THR A 341 -1.64 12.96 -23.08
CA THR A 341 -0.19 12.84 -23.08
C THR A 341 0.40 13.90 -22.18
N LYS A 342 1.26 13.47 -21.26
CA LYS A 342 1.93 14.34 -20.30
C LYS A 342 3.44 14.24 -20.48
N PHE A 343 4.11 15.39 -20.51
CA PHE A 343 5.56 15.48 -20.49
C PHE A 343 5.99 16.43 -19.38
N THR A 344 7.02 16.04 -18.61
CA THR A 344 7.56 16.85 -17.52
C THR A 344 9.08 16.73 -17.47
N ILE A 345 9.74 17.84 -17.21
CA ILE A 345 11.17 17.90 -16.88
C ILE A 345 11.29 18.54 -15.49
N ALA A 346 12.11 17.95 -14.63
CA ALA A 346 12.33 18.44 -13.27
C ALA A 346 13.82 18.39 -12.92
N PRO A 347 14.50 19.54 -12.82
CA PRO A 347 15.76 19.61 -12.08
C PRO A 347 15.52 19.26 -10.63
N THR A 348 16.29 18.32 -10.09
CA THR A 348 16.05 17.74 -8.76
C THR A 348 17.34 17.76 -7.96
N TRP A 349 17.24 18.17 -6.71
CA TRP A 349 18.29 17.99 -5.72
C TRP A 349 17.93 16.85 -4.78
N SER A 350 18.83 15.87 -4.61
CA SER A 350 18.60 14.67 -3.83
C SER A 350 19.73 14.45 -2.84
N PRO A 351 19.52 14.67 -1.54
CA PRO A 351 20.55 14.43 -0.53
C PRO A 351 20.94 12.97 -0.38
N ALA A 352 20.05 12.04 -0.76
CA ALA A 352 20.28 10.60 -0.68
C ALA A 352 21.24 10.06 -1.76
N GLY A 353 21.63 10.89 -2.74
CA GLY A 353 22.59 10.49 -3.77
C GLY A 353 22.01 10.41 -5.18
N PRO A 354 22.80 9.85 -6.12
CA PRO A 354 22.51 9.94 -7.55
C PRO A 354 21.49 8.93 -8.05
N GLY A 355 21.17 7.90 -7.29
CA GLY A 355 20.24 6.85 -7.68
C GLY A 355 18.84 7.36 -8.03
N PHE A 356 18.08 6.57 -8.76
CA PHE A 356 16.70 6.92 -9.13
C PHE A 356 15.79 6.97 -7.92
N TRP A 357 15.86 5.96 -7.06
CA TRP A 357 15.16 5.82 -5.78
C TRP A 357 15.93 6.41 -4.61
#